data_f0d9849f922ef0b7b33f5d8b9a01bd02
#
_entry.id   f0d9849f922ef0b7b33f5d8b9a01bd02
#
_cell.length_a   1.000
_cell.length_b   1.000
_cell.length_c   1.000
_cell.angle_alpha   90.00
_cell.angle_beta   90.00
_cell.angle_gamma   90.00
#
_symmetry.space_group_name_H-M   'P 1'
#
loop_
_entity.id
_entity.type
_entity.pdbx_description
1 polymer ?
#
loop_
_entity_poly.entity_id
_entity_poly.type
_entity_poly.pdbx_seq_one_letter_code
_entity_poly.pdbx_strand_id
1 'polypeptide(L)'
;MALVLNRTAGPPITLEYAIDWNGDGEPPLIMMSRLAQHLKRKFSSISLTKETAVYGATDEEIVVEIDSAKMSSLNLTYQDVAKAISSFDNKKPVGVVSDDRSEYLIRLKDNINSPQKVGEIPIKVLNNSEIIRIQDIGSVSIQPGTPIEDIFLYNGKKVISVSTTGTMSQRVYDYVDRVEAVVEEMREVLPEEFSIEEIYDESLYVSSKFSELIKSFH
;
A
#
# COMPACT_ATOMS: atom_id res chain seq x y z
N MET A 1 20.73 -15.81 -6.44
CA MET A 1 19.81 -16.94 -6.62
C MET A 1 18.46 -16.45 -6.11
N ALA A 2 17.62 -15.94 -7.02
CA ALA A 2 16.31 -15.41 -6.68
C ALA A 2 15.39 -16.57 -6.31
N LEU A 3 14.90 -16.61 -5.07
CA LEU A 3 13.83 -17.52 -4.66
C LEU A 3 12.52 -16.87 -5.13
N VAL A 4 12.09 -17.19 -6.34
CA VAL A 4 10.72 -16.95 -6.77
C VAL A 4 9.85 -17.97 -6.05
N LEU A 5 9.27 -17.59 -4.93
CA LEU A 5 8.29 -18.43 -4.23
C LEU A 5 7.06 -18.61 -5.11
N ASN A 6 6.93 -19.84 -5.54
CA ASN A 6 5.82 -20.58 -6.12
C ASN A 6 4.56 -19.74 -6.43
N ARG A 7 4.53 -19.11 -7.59
CA ARG A 7 3.30 -18.56 -8.17
C ARG A 7 2.47 -19.72 -8.73
N THR A 8 1.33 -19.97 -8.15
CA THR A 8 0.26 -20.69 -8.86
C THR A 8 0.02 -19.96 -10.18
N ALA A 9 0.00 -20.72 -11.29
CA ALA A 9 -0.04 -20.22 -12.67
C ALA A 9 -1.06 -19.08 -12.84
N GLY A 10 -0.59 -17.85 -12.70
CA GLY A 10 -1.31 -16.64 -13.08
C GLY A 10 -1.23 -16.41 -14.59
N PRO A 11 -1.97 -15.43 -15.10
CA PRO A 11 -1.86 -15.01 -16.50
C PRO A 11 -0.41 -14.61 -16.82
N PRO A 12 0.03 -14.70 -18.04
CA PRO A 12 1.38 -14.34 -18.42
C PRO A 12 1.69 -12.91 -18.00
N ILE A 13 2.83 -12.69 -17.37
CA ILE A 13 3.30 -11.39 -16.94
C ILE A 13 4.28 -10.89 -17.98
N THR A 14 3.99 -9.75 -18.57
CA THR A 14 4.88 -9.15 -19.56
C THR A 14 6.05 -8.45 -18.90
N LEU A 15 5.78 -7.65 -17.86
CA LEU A 15 6.79 -6.89 -17.12
C LEU A 15 6.47 -6.85 -15.63
N GLU A 16 7.51 -6.87 -14.80
CA GLU A 16 7.39 -6.76 -13.34
C GLU A 16 8.52 -5.88 -12.79
N TYR A 17 8.15 -4.92 -11.94
CA TYR A 17 9.03 -3.96 -11.31
C TYR A 17 8.93 -4.05 -9.80
N ALA A 18 10.08 -3.94 -9.11
CA ALA A 18 10.15 -3.85 -7.66
C ALA A 18 10.39 -2.41 -7.23
N ILE A 19 9.61 -1.93 -6.28
CA ILE A 19 9.87 -0.69 -5.56
C ILE A 19 10.66 -1.06 -4.31
N ASP A 20 11.92 -0.61 -4.25
CA ASP A 20 12.87 -0.87 -3.16
C ASP A 20 13.13 0.39 -2.34
N TRP A 21 13.52 0.19 -1.09
CA TRP A 21 13.96 1.21 -0.15
C TRP A 21 15.45 1.06 0.12
N ASN A 22 16.21 2.11 -0.16
CA ASN A 22 17.67 2.15 0.00
C ASN A 22 18.13 3.08 1.14
N GLY A 23 17.17 3.68 1.86
CA GLY A 23 17.47 4.52 3.02
C GLY A 23 17.78 3.72 4.28
N ASP A 24 18.12 4.44 5.35
CA ASP A 24 18.40 3.84 6.66
C ASP A 24 17.11 3.42 7.38
N GLY A 25 17.18 2.30 8.12
CA GLY A 25 16.10 1.81 8.96
C GLY A 25 15.09 0.90 8.26
N GLU A 26 13.89 0.81 8.84
CA GLU A 26 12.83 -0.03 8.29
C GLU A 26 12.18 0.63 7.05
N PRO A 27 11.85 -0.17 6.01
CA PRO A 27 11.17 0.33 4.82
C PRO A 27 9.83 1.00 5.17
N PRO A 28 9.56 2.21 4.67
CA PRO A 28 8.29 2.91 4.89
C PRO A 28 7.17 2.31 4.03
N LEU A 29 6.65 1.15 4.44
CA LEU A 29 5.73 0.33 3.66
C LEU A 29 4.50 1.10 3.13
N ILE A 30 3.96 2.03 3.90
CA ILE A 30 2.83 2.87 3.46
C ILE A 30 3.22 3.71 2.24
N MET A 31 4.39 4.37 2.29
CA MET A 31 4.86 5.19 1.18
C MET A 31 5.15 4.32 -0.04
N MET A 32 5.81 3.19 0.14
CA MET A 32 6.06 2.22 -0.93
C MET A 32 4.76 1.71 -1.55
N SER A 33 3.74 1.40 -0.73
CA SER A 33 2.42 0.98 -1.19
C SER A 33 1.73 2.07 -2.01
N ARG A 34 1.81 3.33 -1.59
CA ARG A 34 1.26 4.47 -2.35
C ARG A 34 1.95 4.64 -3.70
N LEU A 35 3.29 4.53 -3.73
CA LEU A 35 4.06 4.58 -4.97
C LEU A 35 3.66 3.43 -5.91
N ALA A 36 3.53 2.21 -5.38
CA ALA A 36 3.10 1.05 -6.15
C ALA A 36 1.69 1.21 -6.73
N GLN A 37 0.75 1.71 -5.93
CA GLN A 37 -0.61 1.98 -6.42
C GLN A 37 -0.63 3.11 -7.46
N HIS A 38 0.26 4.10 -7.34
CA HIS A 38 0.41 5.14 -8.35
C HIS A 38 0.94 4.56 -9.67
N LEU A 39 2.01 3.76 -9.60
CA LEU A 39 2.58 3.09 -10.76
C LEU A 39 1.58 2.14 -11.43
N LYS A 40 0.84 1.36 -10.63
CA LYS A 40 -0.26 0.51 -11.11
C LYS A 40 -1.29 1.30 -11.92
N ARG A 41 -1.73 2.46 -11.43
CA ARG A 41 -2.69 3.32 -12.17
C ARG A 41 -2.12 3.82 -13.48
N LYS A 42 -0.84 4.25 -13.49
CA LYS A 42 -0.15 4.64 -14.73
C LYS A 42 -0.09 3.48 -15.73
N PHE A 43 0.32 2.29 -15.30
CA PHE A 43 0.33 1.09 -16.16
C PHE A 43 -1.06 0.74 -16.68
N SER A 44 -2.09 0.82 -15.83
CA SER A 44 -3.47 0.55 -16.24
C SER A 44 -4.00 1.51 -17.29
N SER A 45 -3.42 2.71 -17.41
CA SER A 45 -3.79 3.71 -18.43
C SER A 45 -3.11 3.50 -19.79
N ILE A 46 -2.09 2.64 -19.86
CA ILE A 46 -1.37 2.33 -21.10
C ILE A 46 -2.30 1.53 -22.02
N SER A 47 -2.42 1.95 -23.26
CA SER A 47 -3.16 1.19 -24.29
C SER A 47 -2.56 -0.21 -24.45
N LEU A 48 -3.42 -1.23 -24.53
CA LEU A 48 -3.10 -2.65 -24.62
C LEU A 48 -2.79 -3.32 -23.28
N THR A 49 -2.78 -2.61 -22.16
CA THR A 49 -2.74 -3.24 -20.84
C THR A 49 -3.97 -4.09 -20.61
N LYS A 50 -3.75 -5.36 -20.30
CA LYS A 50 -4.80 -6.34 -19.96
C LYS A 50 -5.03 -6.41 -18.46
N GLU A 51 -3.94 -6.43 -17.70
CA GLU A 51 -3.97 -6.62 -16.25
C GLU A 51 -2.79 -5.91 -15.59
N THR A 52 -3.02 -5.42 -14.38
CA THR A 52 -1.97 -4.90 -13.51
C THR A 52 -2.21 -5.40 -12.09
N ALA A 53 -1.15 -5.83 -11.41
CA ALA A 53 -1.23 -6.29 -10.03
C ALA A 53 -0.15 -5.66 -9.16
N VAL A 54 -0.39 -5.61 -7.86
CA VAL A 54 0.58 -5.17 -6.85
C VAL A 54 0.69 -6.28 -5.82
N TYR A 55 1.91 -6.60 -5.40
CA TYR A 55 2.22 -7.62 -4.40
C TYR A 55 3.14 -7.05 -3.34
N GLY A 56 2.95 -7.50 -2.10
CA GLY A 56 3.73 -7.02 -0.95
C GLY A 56 3.28 -5.66 -0.42
N ALA A 57 2.22 -5.07 -1.00
CA ALA A 57 1.66 -3.83 -0.49
C ALA A 57 0.85 -4.07 0.80
N THR A 58 0.83 -3.06 1.66
CA THR A 58 0.00 -3.06 2.86
C THR A 58 -1.12 -2.04 2.72
N ASP A 59 -2.27 -2.38 3.29
CA ASP A 59 -3.36 -1.43 3.46
C ASP A 59 -2.99 -0.39 4.52
N GLU A 60 -3.60 0.79 4.41
CA GLU A 60 -3.47 1.83 5.40
C GLU A 60 -4.62 1.75 6.40
N GLU A 61 -4.27 1.79 7.68
CA GLU A 61 -5.26 1.89 8.76
C GLU A 61 -5.05 3.20 9.52
N ILE A 62 -6.15 3.87 9.87
CA ILE A 62 -6.10 4.96 10.83
C ILE A 62 -6.18 4.35 12.23
N VAL A 63 -5.17 4.62 13.03
CA VAL A 63 -5.07 4.13 14.41
C VAL A 63 -5.28 5.31 15.34
N VAL A 64 -6.24 5.14 16.26
CA VAL A 64 -6.50 6.07 17.35
C VAL A 64 -5.94 5.47 18.63
N GLU A 65 -4.89 6.08 19.16
CA GLU A 65 -4.27 5.72 20.45
C GLU A 65 -4.87 6.58 21.53
N ILE A 66 -5.55 5.98 22.51
CA ILE A 66 -6.31 6.71 23.52
C ILE A 66 -5.58 6.66 24.86
N ASP A 67 -5.37 7.83 25.45
CA ASP A 67 -4.87 7.98 26.81
C ASP A 67 -5.98 7.69 27.82
N SER A 68 -5.88 6.56 28.52
CA SER A 68 -6.86 6.12 29.50
C SER A 68 -6.99 7.07 30.72
N ALA A 69 -5.90 7.76 31.11
CA ALA A 69 -5.91 8.71 32.20
C ALA A 69 -6.71 9.96 31.82
N LYS A 70 -6.50 10.50 30.61
CA LYS A 70 -7.30 11.62 30.08
C LYS A 70 -8.77 11.23 29.95
N MET A 71 -9.06 10.05 29.42
CA MET A 71 -10.42 9.55 29.27
C MET A 71 -11.14 9.48 30.61
N SER A 72 -10.47 8.91 31.62
CA SER A 72 -11.02 8.79 32.99
C SER A 72 -11.27 10.16 33.64
N SER A 73 -10.35 11.12 33.48
CA SER A 73 -10.48 12.47 34.04
C SER A 73 -11.68 13.23 33.45
N LEU A 74 -12.07 12.92 32.23
CA LEU A 74 -13.19 13.53 31.51
C LEU A 74 -14.51 12.74 31.66
N ASN A 75 -14.51 11.67 32.46
CA ASN A 75 -15.63 10.74 32.63
C ASN A 75 -16.14 10.21 31.26
N LEU A 76 -15.22 9.81 30.42
CA LEU A 76 -15.47 9.19 29.13
C LEU A 76 -15.26 7.69 29.23
N THR A 77 -16.11 6.95 28.54
CA THR A 77 -15.96 5.53 28.37
C THR A 77 -15.46 5.23 26.97
N TYR A 78 -14.85 4.09 26.82
CA TYR A 78 -14.47 3.54 25.55
C TYR A 78 -15.64 3.46 24.54
N GLN A 79 -16.84 3.12 25.06
CA GLN A 79 -18.06 3.07 24.23
C GLN A 79 -18.46 4.45 23.68
N ASP A 80 -18.19 5.53 24.41
CA ASP A 80 -18.49 6.88 23.96
C ASP A 80 -17.63 7.23 22.73
N VAL A 81 -16.34 6.87 22.76
CA VAL A 81 -15.43 7.07 21.64
C VAL A 81 -15.84 6.22 20.43
N ALA A 82 -16.11 4.93 20.64
CA ALA A 82 -16.55 4.03 19.58
C ALA A 82 -17.87 4.49 18.91
N LYS A 83 -18.81 5.00 19.71
CA LYS A 83 -20.07 5.57 19.19
C LYS A 83 -19.83 6.85 18.41
N ALA A 84 -18.95 7.74 18.88
CA ALA A 84 -18.63 8.98 18.18
C ALA A 84 -18.06 8.69 16.78
N ILE A 85 -17.09 7.78 16.71
CA ILE A 85 -16.49 7.36 15.45
C ILE A 85 -17.53 6.71 14.52
N SER A 86 -18.33 5.77 15.04
CA SER A 86 -19.38 5.08 14.27
C SER A 86 -20.46 6.02 13.73
N SER A 87 -20.76 7.08 14.48
CA SER A 87 -21.76 8.08 14.07
C SER A 87 -21.23 9.03 13.01
N PHE A 88 -19.91 9.24 12.97
CA PHE A 88 -19.26 10.10 11.99
C PHE A 88 -19.12 9.40 10.63
N ASP A 89 -18.79 8.13 10.66
CA ASP A 89 -18.72 7.30 9.46
C ASP A 89 -19.86 6.27 9.53
N ASN A 90 -20.83 6.33 8.60
CA ASN A 90 -21.90 5.34 8.47
C ASN A 90 -21.41 3.90 8.20
N LYS A 91 -20.10 3.69 8.22
CA LYS A 91 -19.40 2.40 8.07
C LYS A 91 -18.90 1.93 9.44
N LYS A 92 -19.18 0.68 9.75
CA LYS A 92 -18.87 0.07 11.04
C LYS A 92 -17.35 0.13 11.32
N PRO A 93 -16.92 0.56 12.52
CA PRO A 93 -15.54 0.45 12.94
C PRO A 93 -15.15 -1.04 12.98
N VAL A 94 -14.01 -1.37 12.44
CA VAL A 94 -13.49 -2.73 12.44
C VAL A 94 -12.49 -2.88 13.57
N GLY A 95 -12.95 -3.36 14.69
CA GLY A 95 -12.12 -3.90 15.76
C GLY A 95 -11.54 -2.89 16.74
N VAL A 96 -11.47 -3.37 17.95
CA VAL A 96 -10.83 -2.73 19.08
C VAL A 96 -9.83 -3.69 19.65
N VAL A 97 -8.61 -3.23 19.87
CA VAL A 97 -7.59 -3.96 20.58
C VAL A 97 -7.29 -3.21 21.86
N SER A 98 -7.47 -3.87 23.01
CA SER A 98 -6.95 -3.36 24.28
C SER A 98 -5.56 -3.95 24.50
N ASP A 99 -4.57 -3.11 24.80
CA ASP A 99 -3.26 -3.55 25.26
C ASP A 99 -3.19 -3.49 26.81
N ASP A 100 -2.41 -4.39 27.42
CA ASP A 100 -2.18 -4.48 28.88
C ASP A 100 -1.52 -3.22 29.49
N ARG A 101 -1.16 -2.24 28.65
CA ARG A 101 -0.50 -0.97 29.03
C ARG A 101 -1.45 0.21 29.28
N SER A 102 -2.73 -0.02 29.48
CA SER A 102 -3.73 1.05 29.66
C SER A 102 -3.94 1.96 28.44
N GLU A 103 -3.59 1.51 27.26
CA GLU A 103 -3.84 2.17 25.99
C GLU A 103 -4.90 1.41 25.21
N TYR A 104 -5.82 2.15 24.58
CA TYR A 104 -6.84 1.55 23.71
C TYR A 104 -6.57 1.96 22.28
N LEU A 105 -6.46 0.96 21.39
CA LEU A 105 -6.26 1.16 19.96
C LEU A 105 -7.57 0.91 19.22
N ILE A 106 -8.05 1.91 18.48
CA ILE A 106 -9.15 1.77 17.54
C ILE A 106 -8.61 1.82 16.13
N ARG A 107 -8.83 0.76 15.35
CA ARG A 107 -8.42 0.67 13.97
C ARG A 107 -9.61 0.87 13.03
N LEU A 108 -9.44 1.77 12.07
CA LEU A 108 -10.43 2.10 11.06
C LEU A 108 -9.90 1.63 9.71
N LYS A 109 -10.61 0.69 9.08
CA LYS A 109 -10.39 0.26 7.70
C LYS A 109 -11.37 0.99 6.79
N ASP A 110 -10.86 1.50 5.68
CA ASP A 110 -11.59 2.12 4.57
C ASP A 110 -12.24 3.50 4.79
N ASN A 111 -11.96 4.37 3.82
CA ASN A 111 -12.60 5.66 3.49
C ASN A 111 -12.48 6.86 4.44
N ILE A 112 -11.88 6.77 5.59
CA ILE A 112 -11.47 7.96 6.32
C ILE A 112 -10.02 8.28 5.93
N ASN A 113 -9.83 9.17 4.96
CA ASN A 113 -8.51 9.44 4.37
C ASN A 113 -7.70 10.52 5.13
N SER A 114 -8.14 10.91 6.33
CA SER A 114 -7.47 11.99 7.06
C SER A 114 -7.50 11.75 8.57
N PRO A 115 -6.32 11.50 9.18
CA PRO A 115 -6.19 11.45 10.63
C PRO A 115 -6.71 12.71 11.31
N GLN A 116 -6.54 13.88 10.68
CA GLN A 116 -7.02 15.16 11.20
C GLN A 116 -8.55 15.16 11.36
N LYS A 117 -9.28 14.68 10.35
CA LYS A 117 -10.75 14.58 10.43
C LYS A 117 -11.21 13.64 11.54
N VAL A 118 -10.48 12.54 11.76
CA VAL A 118 -10.78 11.63 12.89
C VAL A 118 -10.50 12.32 14.21
N GLY A 119 -9.37 13.02 14.33
CA GLY A 119 -9.04 13.78 15.54
C GLY A 119 -10.08 14.85 15.90
N GLU A 120 -10.73 15.44 14.91
CA GLU A 120 -11.76 16.47 15.09
C GLU A 120 -13.15 15.94 15.46
N ILE A 121 -13.36 14.62 15.44
CA ILE A 121 -14.66 14.01 15.77
C ILE A 121 -15.03 14.38 17.21
N PRO A 122 -16.23 14.99 17.42
CA PRO A 122 -16.71 15.32 18.74
C PRO A 122 -17.21 14.07 19.48
N ILE A 123 -16.75 13.88 20.72
CA ILE A 123 -17.17 12.76 21.59
C ILE A 123 -18.28 13.22 22.53
N LYS A 124 -18.09 14.38 23.16
CA LYS A 124 -18.98 14.88 24.21
C LYS A 124 -18.96 16.42 24.28
N VAL A 125 -20.11 16.98 24.63
CA VAL A 125 -20.23 18.41 24.97
C VAL A 125 -20.34 18.52 26.48
N LEU A 126 -19.46 19.31 27.08
CA LEU A 126 -19.49 19.60 28.53
C LEU A 126 -20.53 20.66 28.85
N ASN A 127 -20.87 20.79 30.14
CA ASN A 127 -21.88 21.76 30.65
C ASN A 127 -21.52 23.23 30.34
N ASN A 128 -20.23 23.54 30.15
CA ASN A 128 -19.72 24.85 29.76
C ASN A 128 -19.70 25.08 28.23
N SER A 129 -20.35 24.23 27.45
CA SER A 129 -20.34 24.23 25.97
C SER A 129 -19.00 23.88 25.32
N GLU A 130 -18.02 23.42 26.09
CA GLU A 130 -16.76 22.91 25.56
C GLU A 130 -16.98 21.56 24.91
N ILE A 131 -16.38 21.35 23.74
CA ILE A 131 -16.51 20.12 22.96
C ILE A 131 -15.22 19.31 23.13
N ILE A 132 -15.34 18.11 23.68
CA ILE A 132 -14.24 17.16 23.73
C ILE A 132 -14.19 16.40 22.41
N ARG A 133 -13.01 16.37 21.78
CA ARG A 133 -12.73 15.66 20.55
C ARG A 133 -11.78 14.48 20.76
N ILE A 134 -11.64 13.62 19.78
CA ILE A 134 -10.70 12.47 19.85
C ILE A 134 -9.26 12.95 20.10
N GLN A 135 -8.81 14.02 19.42
CA GLN A 135 -7.46 14.59 19.60
C GLN A 135 -7.18 15.08 21.02
N ASP A 136 -8.20 15.38 21.81
CA ASP A 136 -8.03 15.87 23.20
C ASP A 136 -7.70 14.72 24.15
N ILE A 137 -8.10 13.50 23.80
CA ILE A 137 -7.92 12.28 24.62
C ILE A 137 -6.89 11.32 24.07
N GLY A 138 -6.32 11.59 22.89
CA GLY A 138 -5.38 10.65 22.27
C GLY A 138 -4.68 11.21 21.05
N SER A 139 -3.99 10.35 20.32
CA SER A 139 -3.36 10.65 19.04
C SER A 139 -4.00 9.84 17.92
N VAL A 140 -3.93 10.38 16.71
CA VAL A 140 -4.44 9.73 15.49
C VAL A 140 -3.33 9.66 14.48
N SER A 141 -3.01 8.46 14.00
CA SER A 141 -1.95 8.21 13.04
C SER A 141 -2.40 7.26 11.94
N ILE A 142 -1.66 7.26 10.81
CA ILE A 142 -1.80 6.24 9.78
C ILE A 142 -0.72 5.18 10.05
N GLN A 143 -1.13 3.93 10.11
CA GLN A 143 -0.22 2.80 10.31
C GLN A 143 -0.47 1.72 9.25
N PRO A 144 0.51 0.85 8.97
CA PRO A 144 0.28 -0.33 8.13
C PRO A 144 -0.79 -1.22 8.74
N GLY A 145 -1.63 -1.78 7.88
CA GLY A 145 -2.64 -2.76 8.29
C GLY A 145 -2.01 -3.96 9.00
N THR A 146 -2.69 -4.49 10.00
CA THR A 146 -2.21 -5.63 10.80
C THR A 146 -3.27 -6.72 10.80
N PRO A 147 -2.92 -8.00 10.57
CA PRO A 147 -1.58 -8.49 10.19
C PRO A 147 -1.19 -8.09 8.76
N ILE A 148 0.12 -8.06 8.48
CA ILE A 148 0.60 -7.91 7.09
C ILE A 148 0.24 -9.20 6.36
N GLU A 149 -0.67 -9.11 5.40
CA GLU A 149 -1.23 -10.30 4.71
C GLU A 149 -0.36 -10.75 3.53
N ASP A 150 0.40 -9.83 2.93
CA ASP A 150 1.23 -10.10 1.76
C ASP A 150 2.64 -9.54 1.94
N ILE A 151 3.65 -10.36 1.66
CA ILE A 151 5.06 -9.96 1.71
C ILE A 151 5.72 -10.41 0.41
N PHE A 152 6.31 -9.47 -0.31
CA PHE A 152 7.12 -9.77 -1.48
C PHE A 152 8.61 -9.56 -1.14
N LEU A 153 9.43 -10.57 -1.43
CA LEU A 153 10.87 -10.52 -1.19
C LEU A 153 11.63 -10.58 -2.51
N TYR A 154 12.52 -9.63 -2.70
CA TYR A 154 13.45 -9.61 -3.83
C TYR A 154 14.87 -9.39 -3.31
N ASN A 155 15.81 -10.28 -3.70
CA ASN A 155 17.19 -10.27 -3.21
C ASN A 155 17.33 -10.22 -1.67
N GLY A 156 16.38 -10.85 -0.94
CA GLY A 156 16.36 -10.88 0.52
C GLY A 156 15.83 -9.62 1.20
N LYS A 157 15.45 -8.59 0.43
CA LYS A 157 14.81 -7.37 0.93
C LYS A 157 13.29 -7.44 0.76
N LYS A 158 12.56 -6.78 1.66
CA LYS A 158 11.13 -6.53 1.48
C LYS A 158 10.95 -5.42 0.45
N VAL A 159 10.28 -5.73 -0.65
CA VAL A 159 9.96 -4.79 -1.71
C VAL A 159 8.48 -4.87 -2.03
N ILE A 160 7.97 -3.90 -2.78
CA ILE A 160 6.62 -3.99 -3.33
C ILE A 160 6.75 -4.19 -4.84
N SER A 161 6.17 -5.29 -5.35
CA SER A 161 6.18 -5.59 -6.76
C SER A 161 4.94 -5.03 -7.45
N VAL A 162 5.14 -4.46 -8.64
CA VAL A 162 4.08 -4.03 -9.54
C VAL A 162 4.26 -4.74 -10.88
N SER A 163 3.28 -5.57 -11.23
CA SER A 163 3.29 -6.28 -12.51
C SER A 163 2.27 -5.70 -13.48
N THR A 164 2.60 -5.79 -14.77
CA THR A 164 1.71 -5.40 -15.85
C THR A 164 1.78 -6.40 -17.00
N THR A 165 0.63 -6.74 -17.55
CA THR A 165 0.48 -7.68 -18.66
C THR A 165 -0.16 -6.98 -19.83
N GLY A 166 0.52 -7.02 -20.96
CA GLY A 166 -0.04 -6.53 -22.23
C GLY A 166 -0.89 -7.58 -22.93
N THR A 167 -1.71 -7.14 -23.87
CA THR A 167 -2.41 -8.03 -24.79
C THR A 167 -1.41 -8.72 -25.69
N MET A 168 -1.43 -10.04 -25.73
CA MET A 168 -0.60 -10.84 -26.67
C MET A 168 -0.94 -10.46 -28.12
N SER A 169 -0.18 -9.56 -28.68
CA SER A 169 -0.26 -9.14 -30.08
C SER A 169 1.14 -9.01 -30.65
N GLN A 170 1.24 -8.85 -31.98
CA GLN A 170 2.51 -8.61 -32.67
C GLN A 170 3.26 -7.30 -32.23
N ARG A 171 2.71 -6.56 -31.26
CA ARG A 171 3.24 -5.28 -30.75
C ARG A 171 3.70 -5.35 -29.30
N VAL A 172 4.25 -6.48 -28.87
CA VAL A 172 4.76 -6.61 -27.49
C VAL A 172 5.83 -5.56 -27.22
N TYR A 173 6.73 -5.32 -28.16
CA TYR A 173 7.79 -4.31 -28.00
C TYR A 173 7.25 -2.88 -27.85
N ASP A 174 6.24 -2.50 -28.64
CA ASP A 174 5.60 -1.18 -28.50
C ASP A 174 4.96 -1.00 -27.11
N TYR A 175 4.53 -2.09 -26.47
CA TYR A 175 3.97 -2.09 -25.13
C TYR A 175 5.06 -1.95 -24.08
N VAL A 176 6.16 -2.69 -24.22
CA VAL A 176 7.34 -2.60 -23.34
C VAL A 176 7.87 -1.18 -23.32
N ASP A 177 8.12 -0.58 -24.49
CA ASP A 177 8.63 0.80 -24.62
C ASP A 177 7.76 1.82 -23.88
N ARG A 178 6.43 1.65 -23.90
CA ARG A 178 5.50 2.54 -23.18
C ARG A 178 5.54 2.32 -21.67
N VAL A 179 5.67 1.07 -21.21
CA VAL A 179 5.81 0.76 -19.81
C VAL A 179 7.12 1.33 -19.26
N GLU A 180 8.22 1.15 -20.00
CA GLU A 180 9.52 1.70 -19.64
C GLU A 180 9.49 3.23 -19.57
N ALA A 181 8.86 3.90 -20.54
CA ALA A 181 8.70 5.36 -20.51
C ALA A 181 7.97 5.85 -19.24
N VAL A 182 6.94 5.13 -18.80
CA VAL A 182 6.23 5.43 -17.53
C VAL A 182 7.13 5.21 -16.33
N VAL A 183 7.95 4.16 -16.34
CA VAL A 183 8.88 3.87 -15.24
C VAL A 183 9.95 4.96 -15.15
N GLU A 184 10.54 5.38 -16.28
CA GLU A 184 11.51 6.46 -16.31
C GLU A 184 10.91 7.79 -15.79
N GLU A 185 9.71 8.14 -16.23
CA GLU A 185 9.00 9.32 -15.70
C GLU A 185 8.83 9.25 -14.17
N MET A 186 8.54 8.05 -13.66
CA MET A 186 8.42 7.85 -12.20
C MET A 186 9.78 7.96 -11.49
N ARG A 187 10.85 7.42 -12.07
CA ARG A 187 12.22 7.50 -11.51
C ARG A 187 12.70 8.94 -11.35
N GLU A 188 12.35 9.82 -12.28
CA GLU A 188 12.74 11.24 -12.24
C GLU A 188 12.13 12.01 -11.05
N VAL A 189 10.98 11.56 -10.53
CA VAL A 189 10.25 12.23 -9.44
C VAL A 189 10.32 11.49 -8.10
N LEU A 190 10.96 10.32 -8.06
CA LEU A 190 11.15 9.57 -6.82
C LEU A 190 12.14 10.28 -5.89
N PRO A 191 11.90 10.25 -4.56
CA PRO A 191 12.93 10.57 -3.58
C PRO A 191 14.14 9.63 -3.73
N GLU A 192 15.34 10.13 -3.42
CA GLU A 192 16.61 9.39 -3.62
C GLU A 192 16.68 8.05 -2.89
N GLU A 193 15.95 7.92 -1.80
CA GLU A 193 15.92 6.69 -1.00
C GLU A 193 15.09 5.56 -1.62
N PHE A 194 14.30 5.87 -2.65
CA PHE A 194 13.49 4.86 -3.35
C PHE A 194 14.09 4.55 -4.71
N SER A 195 13.95 3.29 -5.12
CA SER A 195 14.27 2.88 -6.49
C SER A 195 13.17 2.03 -7.09
N ILE A 196 13.09 2.01 -8.42
CA ILE A 196 12.25 1.10 -9.18
C ILE A 196 13.19 0.23 -10.02
N GLU A 197 13.23 -1.06 -9.72
CA GLU A 197 14.05 -2.04 -10.44
C GLU A 197 13.16 -2.95 -11.28
N GLU A 198 13.58 -3.20 -12.53
CA GLU A 198 12.97 -4.23 -13.35
C GLU A 198 13.42 -5.60 -12.84
N ILE A 199 12.46 -6.47 -12.52
CA ILE A 199 12.74 -7.81 -12.01
C ILE A 199 12.34 -8.91 -12.99
N TYR A 200 11.49 -8.61 -13.95
CA TYR A 200 11.10 -9.52 -15.02
C TYR A 200 10.68 -8.77 -16.30
N ASP A 201 11.21 -9.21 -17.42
CA ASP A 201 10.81 -8.79 -18.78
C ASP A 201 10.63 -10.00 -19.69
N GLU A 202 9.39 -10.24 -20.11
CA GLU A 202 9.06 -11.35 -21.01
C GLU A 202 9.62 -11.15 -22.42
N SER A 203 9.82 -9.91 -22.87
CA SER A 203 10.34 -9.61 -24.22
C SER A 203 11.74 -10.18 -24.44
N LEU A 204 12.56 -10.19 -23.38
CA LEU A 204 13.90 -10.77 -23.41
C LEU A 204 13.85 -12.29 -23.63
N TYR A 205 12.89 -12.97 -23.01
CA TYR A 205 12.71 -14.40 -23.21
C TYR A 205 12.25 -14.73 -24.62
N VAL A 206 11.28 -14.00 -25.15
CA VAL A 206 10.77 -14.16 -26.52
C VAL A 206 11.87 -13.93 -27.55
N SER A 207 12.67 -12.86 -27.39
CA SER A 207 13.76 -12.55 -28.31
C SER A 207 14.85 -13.62 -28.33
N SER A 208 15.20 -14.19 -27.15
CA SER A 208 16.19 -15.25 -27.05
C SER A 208 15.72 -16.52 -27.77
N LYS A 209 14.45 -16.91 -27.62
CA LYS A 209 13.86 -18.06 -28.31
C LYS A 209 13.77 -17.90 -29.81
N PHE A 210 13.44 -16.70 -30.30
CA PHE A 210 13.48 -16.39 -31.73
C PHE A 210 14.90 -16.51 -32.30
N SER A 211 15.90 -16.04 -31.57
CA SER A 211 17.32 -16.13 -31.99
C SER A 211 17.79 -17.59 -32.06
N GLU A 212 17.39 -18.44 -31.12
CA GLU A 212 17.70 -19.88 -31.13
C GLU A 212 17.04 -20.59 -32.31
N LEU A 213 15.77 -20.27 -32.61
CA LEU A 213 15.06 -20.83 -33.78
C LEU A 213 15.76 -20.46 -35.10
N ILE A 214 16.12 -19.19 -35.29
CA ILE A 214 16.83 -18.76 -36.52
C ILE A 214 18.16 -19.50 -36.64
N LYS A 215 18.92 -19.67 -35.57
CA LYS A 215 20.19 -20.43 -35.59
C LYS A 215 20.02 -21.92 -35.89
N SER A 216 18.85 -22.49 -35.56
CA SER A 216 18.59 -23.92 -35.85
C SER A 216 18.21 -24.21 -37.33
N PHE A 217 17.93 -23.19 -38.10
CA PHE A 217 17.63 -23.28 -39.54
C PHE A 217 18.85 -23.03 -40.47
N HIS A 218 20.04 -22.83 -39.91
CA HIS A 218 21.31 -22.74 -40.60
C HIS A 218 22.18 -23.93 -40.24
#